data_c7ebe4f1f79274fd79cb14a76fe873c5
#
_entry.id   c7ebe4f1f79274fd79cb14a76fe873c5
#
_cell.length_a   1.000
_cell.length_b   1.000
_cell.length_c   1.000
_cell.angle_alpha   90.00
_cell.angle_beta   90.00
_cell.angle_gamma   90.00
#
_symmetry.space_group_name_H-M   'P 1'
#
loop_
_entity.id
_entity.type
_entity.pdbx_description
1 polymer ?
#
loop_
_entity_poly.entity_id
_entity_poly.type
_entity_poly.pdbx_seq_one_letter_code
_entity_poly.pdbx_strand_id
1 'polypeptide(L)'
;MKKTGLILGSSEGIAYAEKMQNLLMSRFRNMNMDYDCVLWSDPMVWENGEVTLTSLIHRAQKLKKEEGFAIALFTPDDIVELRNETQYCSRDNVWLEYGLFVGIMDKSRVFAVCPSEPVEKGGVKKVWRKPSDFQQYEMNYEYKDTVKEAEPGLSGLAVQIADRINLKFPRKPLPIEQTGNGEPEFRRSY
;
A
#
# COMPACT_ATOMS: atom_id res chain seq x y z
N MET A 1 9.50 -8.26 -15.28
CA MET A 1 8.03 -8.03 -15.19
C MET A 1 7.82 -7.16 -13.99
N LYS A 2 7.14 -6.04 -14.14
CA LYS A 2 6.80 -5.13 -13.02
C LYS A 2 6.02 -5.87 -11.94
N LYS A 3 6.41 -5.70 -10.69
CA LYS A 3 5.68 -6.19 -9.53
C LYS A 3 4.51 -5.24 -9.23
N THR A 4 3.46 -5.73 -8.62
CA THR A 4 2.24 -4.93 -8.40
C THR A 4 1.97 -4.74 -6.92
N GLY A 5 1.65 -3.50 -6.52
CA GLY A 5 1.00 -3.16 -5.27
C GLY A 5 -0.48 -2.89 -5.50
N LEU A 6 -1.36 -3.40 -4.64
CA LEU A 6 -2.79 -3.12 -4.65
C LEU A 6 -3.16 -2.25 -3.46
N ILE A 7 -3.88 -1.16 -3.71
CA ILE A 7 -4.44 -0.32 -2.66
C ILE A 7 -5.93 -0.62 -2.54
N LEU A 8 -6.31 -1.17 -1.39
CA LEU A 8 -7.69 -1.45 -0.97
C LEU A 8 -8.21 -0.25 -0.17
N GLY A 9 -9.50 0.02 -0.25
CA GLY A 9 -10.13 1.10 0.49
C GLY A 9 -11.62 1.23 0.17
N SER A 10 -12.27 2.22 0.77
CA SER A 10 -13.67 2.54 0.53
C SER A 10 -13.85 3.53 -0.63
N SER A 11 -15.06 3.60 -1.19
CA SER A 11 -15.40 4.63 -2.19
C SER A 11 -15.30 6.05 -1.62
N GLU A 12 -15.58 6.21 -0.35
CA GLU A 12 -15.46 7.48 0.37
C GLU A 12 -13.98 7.89 0.51
N GLY A 13 -13.08 6.91 0.63
CA GLY A 13 -11.64 7.10 0.74
C GLY A 13 -10.88 7.17 -0.59
N ILE A 14 -11.56 7.15 -1.73
CA ILE A 14 -10.91 7.03 -3.06
C ILE A 14 -9.85 8.11 -3.29
N ALA A 15 -10.12 9.35 -2.93
CA ALA A 15 -9.17 10.45 -3.11
C ALA A 15 -7.87 10.26 -2.29
N TYR A 16 -7.96 9.64 -1.10
CA TYR A 16 -6.82 9.26 -0.29
C TYR A 16 -6.02 8.12 -0.92
N ALA A 17 -6.73 7.14 -1.50
CA ALA A 17 -6.11 6.01 -2.19
C ALA A 17 -5.36 6.46 -3.45
N GLU A 18 -5.95 7.34 -4.26
CA GLU A 18 -5.30 7.96 -5.43
C GLU A 18 -4.06 8.77 -5.04
N LYS A 19 -4.15 9.52 -3.93
CA LYS A 19 -3.00 10.27 -3.43
C LYS A 19 -1.88 9.33 -2.98
N MET A 20 -2.19 8.29 -2.23
CA MET A 20 -1.22 7.27 -1.79
C MET A 20 -0.57 6.57 -3.00
N GLN A 21 -1.37 6.21 -4.02
CA GLN A 21 -0.87 5.64 -5.26
C GLN A 21 0.17 6.56 -5.92
N ASN A 22 -0.16 7.84 -6.10
CA ASN A 22 0.73 8.81 -6.74
C ASN A 22 2.04 8.99 -5.95
N LEU A 23 1.96 9.06 -4.63
CA LEU A 23 3.12 9.19 -3.75
C LEU A 23 4.04 7.95 -3.83
N LEU A 24 3.46 6.76 -3.78
CA LEU A 24 4.22 5.50 -3.92
C LEU A 24 4.85 5.36 -5.30
N MET A 25 4.11 5.66 -6.37
CA MET A 25 4.64 5.60 -7.74
C MET A 25 5.80 6.57 -7.95
N SER A 26 5.72 7.78 -7.37
CA SER A 26 6.83 8.74 -7.37
C SER A 26 8.03 8.19 -6.60
N ARG A 27 7.80 7.62 -5.40
CA ARG A 27 8.86 7.07 -4.56
C ARG A 27 9.55 5.88 -5.22
N PHE A 28 8.80 4.94 -5.80
CA PHE A 28 9.36 3.78 -6.52
C PHE A 28 10.22 4.21 -7.69
N ARG A 29 9.79 5.22 -8.48
CA ARG A 29 10.62 5.80 -9.55
C ARG A 29 11.92 6.38 -9.02
N ASN A 30 11.86 7.18 -7.96
CA ASN A 30 13.04 7.80 -7.36
C ASN A 30 14.01 6.77 -6.78
N MET A 31 13.48 5.68 -6.23
CA MET A 31 14.27 4.54 -5.77
C MET A 31 14.65 3.60 -6.90
N ASN A 32 14.20 3.86 -8.14
CA ASN A 32 14.37 2.99 -9.31
C ASN A 32 13.82 1.56 -9.06
N MET A 33 12.76 1.38 -8.31
CA MET A 33 12.10 0.10 -8.03
C MET A 33 11.11 -0.25 -9.15
N ASP A 34 11.09 -1.51 -9.58
CA ASP A 34 10.21 -2.00 -10.65
C ASP A 34 8.85 -2.44 -10.09
N TYR A 35 8.15 -1.49 -9.46
CA TYR A 35 6.81 -1.67 -8.91
C TYR A 35 5.80 -0.76 -9.58
N ASP A 36 4.57 -1.24 -9.68
CA ASP A 36 3.39 -0.48 -10.05
C ASP A 36 2.36 -0.52 -8.91
N CYS A 37 1.53 0.50 -8.80
CA CYS A 37 0.43 0.53 -7.84
C CYS A 37 -0.89 0.67 -8.58
N VAL A 38 -1.85 -0.19 -8.23
CA VAL A 38 -3.21 -0.17 -8.78
C VAL A 38 -4.22 0.02 -7.66
N LEU A 39 -5.36 0.62 -7.97
CA LEU A 39 -6.45 0.81 -7.03
C LEU A 39 -7.47 -0.32 -7.16
N TRP A 40 -8.14 -0.66 -6.06
CA TRP A 40 -9.23 -1.64 -6.08
C TRP A 40 -10.38 -1.21 -6.99
N SER A 41 -10.54 0.11 -7.21
CA SER A 41 -11.60 0.70 -8.07
C SER A 41 -11.33 0.55 -9.56
N ASP A 42 -10.13 0.12 -9.97
CA ASP A 42 -9.81 -0.14 -11.37
C ASP A 42 -10.40 -1.51 -11.79
N PRO A 43 -11.37 -1.52 -12.73
CA PRO A 43 -11.99 -2.78 -13.19
C PRO A 43 -10.98 -3.79 -13.75
N MET A 44 -9.85 -3.34 -14.30
CA MET A 44 -8.80 -4.20 -14.85
C MET A 44 -8.04 -5.01 -13.77
N VAL A 45 -8.21 -4.64 -12.51
CA VAL A 45 -7.62 -5.36 -11.37
C VAL A 45 -8.32 -6.69 -11.12
N TRP A 46 -9.62 -6.79 -11.43
CA TRP A 46 -10.48 -7.90 -11.08
C TRP A 46 -10.80 -8.79 -12.28
N GLU A 47 -10.77 -10.09 -12.05
CA GLU A 47 -11.28 -11.06 -13.03
C GLU A 47 -12.79 -10.83 -13.22
N ASN A 48 -13.21 -10.71 -14.48
CA ASN A 48 -14.59 -10.38 -14.85
C ASN A 48 -15.09 -8.98 -14.42
N GLY A 49 -14.22 -8.08 -13.96
CA GLY A 49 -14.60 -6.73 -13.58
C GLY A 49 -15.41 -6.61 -12.30
N GLU A 50 -15.58 -7.69 -11.53
CA GLU A 50 -16.37 -7.70 -10.29
C GLU A 50 -15.53 -8.04 -9.07
N VAL A 51 -15.76 -7.29 -7.98
CA VAL A 51 -15.14 -7.58 -6.67
C VAL A 51 -16.02 -8.58 -5.94
N THR A 52 -15.58 -9.83 -5.93
CA THR A 52 -16.22 -10.92 -5.18
C THR A 52 -15.20 -11.51 -4.20
N LEU A 53 -15.67 -12.27 -3.20
CA LEU A 53 -14.76 -12.95 -2.27
C LEU A 53 -13.76 -13.86 -3.01
N THR A 54 -14.22 -14.53 -4.06
CA THR A 54 -13.36 -15.39 -4.89
C THR A 54 -12.30 -14.58 -5.63
N SER A 55 -12.67 -13.46 -6.25
CA SER A 55 -11.72 -12.59 -6.97
C SER A 55 -10.69 -11.94 -6.02
N LEU A 56 -11.10 -11.59 -4.79
CA LEU A 56 -10.19 -11.13 -3.74
C LEU A 56 -9.15 -12.21 -3.37
N ILE A 57 -9.59 -13.45 -3.18
CA ILE A 57 -8.69 -14.59 -2.89
C ILE A 57 -7.69 -14.79 -4.03
N HIS A 58 -8.16 -14.87 -5.28
CA HIS A 58 -7.31 -15.05 -6.46
C HIS A 58 -6.31 -13.89 -6.59
N ARG A 59 -6.76 -12.66 -6.36
CA ARG A 59 -5.89 -11.48 -6.42
C ARG A 59 -4.79 -11.51 -5.36
N ALA A 60 -5.12 -11.85 -4.11
CA ALA A 60 -4.15 -11.99 -3.04
C ALA A 60 -3.12 -13.10 -3.33
N GLN A 61 -3.58 -14.25 -3.85
CA GLN A 61 -2.69 -15.35 -4.26
C GLN A 61 -1.76 -14.94 -5.41
N LYS A 62 -2.27 -14.22 -6.40
CA LYS A 62 -1.48 -13.68 -7.50
C LYS A 62 -0.40 -12.73 -7.02
N LEU A 63 -0.77 -11.74 -6.18
CA LEU A 63 0.20 -10.80 -5.60
C LEU A 63 1.28 -11.51 -4.77
N LYS A 64 0.89 -12.53 -3.98
CA LYS A 64 1.85 -13.34 -3.23
C LYS A 64 2.86 -14.01 -4.15
N LYS A 65 2.41 -14.63 -5.24
CA LYS A 65 3.26 -15.32 -6.23
C LYS A 65 4.19 -14.38 -6.97
N GLU A 66 3.72 -13.18 -7.28
CA GLU A 66 4.45 -12.16 -8.04
C GLU A 66 5.31 -11.24 -7.16
N GLU A 67 5.49 -11.57 -5.87
CA GLU A 67 6.18 -10.75 -4.89
C GLU A 67 5.61 -9.33 -4.76
N GLY A 68 4.31 -9.18 -4.99
CA GLY A 68 3.57 -7.96 -4.80
C GLY A 68 3.28 -7.64 -3.34
N PHE A 69 2.58 -6.54 -3.12
CA PHE A 69 2.14 -6.10 -1.80
C PHE A 69 0.70 -5.58 -1.86
N ALA A 70 0.08 -5.39 -0.69
CA ALA A 70 -1.21 -4.73 -0.57
C ALA A 70 -1.18 -3.65 0.52
N ILE A 71 -1.98 -2.63 0.34
CA ILE A 71 -2.24 -1.59 1.33
C ILE A 71 -3.76 -1.56 1.56
N ALA A 72 -4.19 -1.71 2.80
CA ALA A 72 -5.54 -1.37 3.20
C ALA A 72 -5.52 0.04 3.78
N LEU A 73 -6.14 0.97 3.05
CA LEU A 73 -6.23 2.36 3.46
C LEU A 73 -7.60 2.59 4.09
N PHE A 74 -7.56 2.85 5.38
CA PHE A 74 -8.75 3.07 6.20
C PHE A 74 -9.03 4.56 6.32
N THR A 75 -10.30 4.93 6.14
CA THR A 75 -10.81 6.30 6.29
C THR A 75 -12.00 6.32 7.24
N PRO A 76 -12.30 7.44 7.91
CA PRO A 76 -13.45 7.55 8.82
C PRO A 76 -14.73 7.76 8.03
N ASP A 77 -15.21 6.69 7.38
CA ASP A 77 -16.32 6.72 6.45
C ASP A 77 -17.66 6.85 7.17
N ASP A 78 -17.84 6.01 8.20
CA ASP A 78 -19.07 5.84 8.92
C ASP A 78 -18.96 6.26 10.38
N ILE A 79 -20.12 6.42 10.99
CA ILE A 79 -20.28 6.65 12.43
C ILE A 79 -21.03 5.45 13.01
N VAL A 80 -20.50 4.89 14.08
CA VAL A 80 -21.13 3.80 14.82
C VAL A 80 -21.36 4.21 16.27
N GLU A 81 -22.50 3.82 16.83
CA GLU A 81 -22.78 3.92 18.26
C GLU A 81 -22.50 2.56 18.90
N LEU A 82 -21.57 2.53 19.84
CA LEU A 82 -21.20 1.32 20.56
C LEU A 82 -21.04 1.63 22.05
N ARG A 83 -21.76 0.91 22.90
CA ARG A 83 -21.73 1.07 24.37
C ARG A 83 -21.96 2.53 24.82
N ASN A 84 -22.94 3.20 24.19
CA ASN A 84 -23.29 4.60 24.41
C ASN A 84 -22.18 5.61 24.00
N GLU A 85 -21.21 5.20 23.21
CA GLU A 85 -20.19 6.08 22.64
C GLU A 85 -20.33 6.11 21.12
N THR A 86 -20.26 7.29 20.55
CA THR A 86 -20.24 7.49 19.10
C THR A 86 -18.80 7.51 18.61
N GLN A 87 -18.47 6.62 17.66
CA GLN A 87 -17.14 6.44 17.15
C GLN A 87 -17.11 6.55 15.62
N TYR A 88 -15.99 6.98 15.03
CA TYR A 88 -15.77 6.84 13.60
C TYR A 88 -15.25 5.43 13.29
N CYS A 89 -15.66 4.89 12.14
CA CYS A 89 -15.14 3.62 11.64
C CYS A 89 -14.99 3.64 10.11
N SER A 90 -14.20 2.72 9.58
CA SER A 90 -14.18 2.43 8.14
C SER A 90 -15.30 1.47 7.75
N ARG A 91 -15.56 1.39 6.47
CA ARG A 91 -16.40 0.34 5.88
C ARG A 91 -15.93 -1.05 6.29
N ASP A 92 -16.86 -1.91 6.62
CA ASP A 92 -16.59 -3.29 7.05
C ASP A 92 -15.84 -4.09 5.99
N ASN A 93 -16.11 -3.84 4.71
CA ASN A 93 -15.43 -4.51 3.62
C ASN A 93 -13.91 -4.33 3.64
N VAL A 94 -13.43 -3.13 4.00
CA VAL A 94 -11.97 -2.86 4.05
C VAL A 94 -11.30 -3.71 5.13
N TRP A 95 -11.97 -3.94 6.27
CA TRP A 95 -11.49 -4.83 7.33
C TRP A 95 -11.45 -6.29 6.88
N LEU A 96 -12.52 -6.75 6.19
CA LEU A 96 -12.60 -8.10 5.64
C LEU A 96 -11.48 -8.33 4.62
N GLU A 97 -11.31 -7.41 3.70
CA GLU A 97 -10.28 -7.45 2.66
C GLU A 97 -8.88 -7.49 3.27
N TYR A 98 -8.60 -6.59 4.22
CA TYR A 98 -7.33 -6.59 4.94
C TYR A 98 -7.04 -7.93 5.60
N GLY A 99 -7.99 -8.48 6.37
CA GLY A 99 -7.82 -9.76 7.05
C GLY A 99 -7.56 -10.91 6.09
N LEU A 100 -8.29 -10.93 4.95
CA LEU A 100 -8.12 -11.91 3.90
C LEU A 100 -6.72 -11.85 3.27
N PHE A 101 -6.26 -10.63 2.93
CA PHE A 101 -4.94 -10.43 2.33
C PHE A 101 -3.82 -10.80 3.30
N VAL A 102 -3.91 -10.44 4.57
CA VAL A 102 -2.95 -10.85 5.61
C VAL A 102 -2.87 -12.37 5.72
N GLY A 103 -4.02 -13.05 5.75
CA GLY A 103 -4.09 -14.51 5.83
C GLY A 103 -3.46 -15.23 4.65
N ILE A 104 -3.54 -14.65 3.45
CA ILE A 104 -3.02 -15.26 2.21
C ILE A 104 -1.57 -14.84 1.94
N MET A 105 -1.24 -13.53 2.06
CA MET A 105 0.02 -12.98 1.58
C MET A 105 1.14 -12.94 2.61
N ASP A 106 0.86 -13.02 3.88
CA ASP A 106 1.75 -12.69 4.99
C ASP A 106 1.69 -11.20 5.38
N LYS A 107 1.63 -10.95 6.68
CA LYS A 107 1.55 -9.62 7.28
C LYS A 107 2.67 -8.64 6.87
N SER A 108 3.82 -9.15 6.46
CA SER A 108 4.96 -8.33 6.05
C SER A 108 4.81 -7.72 4.64
N ARG A 109 3.75 -8.10 3.93
CA ARG A 109 3.40 -7.60 2.59
C ARG A 109 2.07 -6.86 2.54
N VAL A 110 1.36 -6.79 3.66
CA VAL A 110 0.06 -6.13 3.76
C VAL A 110 0.15 -5.03 4.79
N PHE A 111 0.00 -3.80 4.33
CA PHE A 111 0.14 -2.61 5.17
C PHE A 111 -1.24 -2.07 5.52
N ALA A 112 -1.48 -1.82 6.81
CA ALA A 112 -2.66 -1.11 7.26
C ALA A 112 -2.34 0.36 7.48
N VAL A 113 -2.96 1.23 6.71
CA VAL A 113 -2.81 2.68 6.82
C VAL A 113 -4.07 3.23 7.45
N CYS A 114 -3.98 3.69 8.70
CA CYS A 114 -5.10 4.04 9.54
C CYS A 114 -5.04 5.51 9.98
N PRO A 115 -6.19 6.14 10.26
CA PRO A 115 -6.21 7.45 10.93
C PRO A 115 -5.58 7.36 12.33
N SER A 116 -4.83 8.40 12.71
CA SER A 116 -4.39 8.59 14.09
C SER A 116 -5.57 8.97 14.99
N GLU A 117 -5.56 8.53 16.24
CA GLU A 117 -6.59 8.90 17.23
C GLU A 117 -6.19 10.15 18.03
N PRO A 118 -7.13 11.02 18.39
CA PRO A 118 -8.53 11.04 17.94
C PRO A 118 -8.66 11.52 16.49
N VAL A 119 -9.69 11.05 15.79
CA VAL A 119 -10.01 11.51 14.42
C VAL A 119 -10.87 12.76 14.52
N GLU A 120 -10.50 13.80 13.80
CA GLU A 120 -11.29 15.01 13.62
C GLU A 120 -11.84 15.06 12.18
N LYS A 121 -13.17 15.10 12.05
CA LYS A 121 -13.88 15.20 10.77
C LYS A 121 -15.01 16.20 10.89
N GLY A 122 -15.03 17.20 10.00
CA GLY A 122 -16.02 18.29 10.06
C GLY A 122 -16.01 19.06 11.39
N GLY A 123 -14.84 19.24 12.01
CA GLY A 123 -14.68 19.89 13.30
C GLY A 123 -15.12 19.05 14.52
N VAL A 124 -15.51 17.79 14.32
CA VAL A 124 -15.93 16.88 15.40
C VAL A 124 -14.87 15.83 15.65
N LYS A 125 -14.40 15.73 16.90
CA LYS A 125 -13.44 14.72 17.34
C LYS A 125 -14.15 13.49 17.90
N LYS A 126 -13.75 12.32 17.42
CA LYS A 126 -14.23 11.02 17.93
C LYS A 126 -13.09 10.00 17.96
N VAL A 127 -13.28 8.96 18.76
CA VAL A 127 -12.41 7.78 18.74
C VAL A 127 -12.57 7.06 17.40
N TRP A 128 -11.47 6.56 16.90
CA TRP A 128 -11.44 5.69 15.74
C TRP A 128 -11.64 4.23 16.16
N ARG A 129 -12.73 3.62 15.70
CA ARG A 129 -13.03 2.22 16.02
C ARG A 129 -12.22 1.29 15.14
N LYS A 130 -11.48 0.41 15.77
CA LYS A 130 -10.75 -0.70 15.14
C LYS A 130 -11.01 -2.00 15.90
N PRO A 131 -10.82 -3.19 15.26
CA PRO A 131 -10.86 -4.47 15.95
C PRO A 131 -9.84 -4.52 17.09
N SER A 132 -10.19 -5.16 18.23
CA SER A 132 -9.33 -5.21 19.42
C SER A 132 -7.96 -5.83 19.19
N ASP A 133 -7.88 -6.81 18.29
CA ASP A 133 -6.66 -7.57 18.01
C ASP A 133 -5.76 -6.95 16.95
N PHE A 134 -6.11 -5.75 16.49
CA PHE A 134 -5.45 -5.07 15.38
C PHE A 134 -4.20 -4.25 15.79
N GLN A 135 -3.87 -4.15 17.04
CA GLN A 135 -3.00 -3.12 17.65
C GLN A 135 -1.51 -3.14 17.26
N GLN A 136 -1.00 -4.01 16.39
CA GLN A 136 0.46 -4.13 16.22
C GLN A 136 1.02 -3.80 14.83
N TYR A 137 0.19 -3.47 13.85
CA TYR A 137 0.63 -3.37 12.45
C TYR A 137 0.17 -2.11 11.72
N GLU A 138 -0.30 -1.15 12.49
CA GLU A 138 -0.82 0.12 11.95
C GLU A 138 0.30 1.06 11.54
N MET A 139 0.08 1.73 10.43
CA MET A 139 0.84 2.90 10.00
C MET A 139 -0.13 4.08 10.01
N ASN A 140 0.08 5.03 10.91
CA ASN A 140 -0.92 6.05 11.18
C ASN A 140 -0.65 7.35 10.43
N TYR A 141 -1.71 7.97 9.92
CA TYR A 141 -1.70 9.31 9.34
C TYR A 141 -2.72 10.21 10.06
N GLU A 142 -2.45 11.50 10.11
CA GLU A 142 -3.41 12.46 10.61
C GLU A 142 -4.51 12.66 9.56
N TYR A 143 -5.74 12.21 9.86
CA TYR A 143 -6.88 12.45 8.98
C TYR A 143 -7.20 13.95 8.93
N LYS A 144 -7.50 14.46 7.75
CA LYS A 144 -7.97 15.82 7.48
C LYS A 144 -9.19 15.74 6.57
N ASP A 145 -10.03 16.75 6.56
CA ASP A 145 -11.22 16.78 5.70
C ASP A 145 -10.86 16.88 4.22
N THR A 146 -9.66 17.34 3.90
CA THR A 146 -9.14 17.38 2.53
C THR A 146 -7.87 16.56 2.38
N VAL A 147 -7.72 15.88 1.25
CA VAL A 147 -6.52 15.10 0.90
C VAL A 147 -5.27 15.96 0.85
N LYS A 148 -5.41 17.23 0.42
CA LYS A 148 -4.30 18.18 0.35
C LYS A 148 -3.67 18.44 1.73
N GLU A 149 -4.51 18.55 2.75
CA GLU A 149 -4.04 18.77 4.14
C GLU A 149 -3.47 17.49 4.75
N ALA A 150 -4.00 16.31 4.37
CA ALA A 150 -3.49 15.01 4.81
C ALA A 150 -2.19 14.58 4.09
N GLU A 151 -1.84 15.22 2.98
CA GLU A 151 -0.71 14.84 2.12
C GLU A 151 0.63 14.69 2.85
N PRO A 152 1.04 15.57 3.79
CA PRO A 152 2.32 15.41 4.49
C PRO A 152 2.41 14.08 5.25
N GLY A 153 1.34 13.68 5.94
CA GLY A 153 1.25 12.41 6.66
C GLY A 153 1.30 11.21 5.71
N LEU A 154 0.51 11.24 4.64
CA LEU A 154 0.49 10.19 3.61
C LEU A 154 1.85 10.07 2.90
N SER A 155 2.54 11.18 2.66
CA SER A 155 3.88 11.17 2.05
C SER A 155 4.90 10.47 2.94
N GLY A 156 4.89 10.74 4.24
CA GLY A 156 5.74 10.05 5.21
C GLY A 156 5.50 8.54 5.22
N LEU A 157 4.24 8.11 5.14
CA LEU A 157 3.88 6.69 5.07
C LEU A 157 4.30 6.05 3.76
N ALA A 158 4.13 6.73 2.62
CA ALA A 158 4.58 6.23 1.33
C ALA A 158 6.09 5.95 1.31
N VAL A 159 6.90 6.81 1.95
CA VAL A 159 8.34 6.57 2.15
C VAL A 159 8.58 5.31 2.96
N GLN A 160 7.96 5.19 4.13
CA GLN A 160 8.14 4.03 5.02
C GLN A 160 7.71 2.72 4.36
N ILE A 161 6.60 2.70 3.61
CA ILE A 161 6.12 1.53 2.87
C ILE A 161 7.14 1.13 1.79
N ALA A 162 7.57 2.08 0.96
CA ALA A 162 8.54 1.82 -0.09
C ALA A 162 9.87 1.29 0.46
N ASP A 163 10.35 1.85 1.57
CA ASP A 163 11.58 1.39 2.22
C ASP A 163 11.44 -0.03 2.77
N ARG A 164 10.29 -0.38 3.40
CA ARG A 164 10.01 -1.76 3.88
C ARG A 164 9.95 -2.76 2.73
N ILE A 165 9.32 -2.38 1.60
CA ILE A 165 9.27 -3.22 0.40
C ILE A 165 10.67 -3.43 -0.17
N ASN A 166 11.48 -2.39 -0.25
CA ASN A 166 12.86 -2.48 -0.75
C ASN A 166 13.75 -3.36 0.14
N LEU A 167 13.60 -3.28 1.46
CA LEU A 167 14.33 -4.15 2.39
C LEU A 167 13.94 -5.62 2.26
N LYS A 168 12.66 -5.90 2.03
CA LYS A 168 12.16 -7.28 1.90
C LYS A 168 12.51 -7.90 0.55
N PHE A 169 12.50 -7.11 -0.52
CA PHE A 169 12.76 -7.54 -1.90
C PHE A 169 13.87 -6.69 -2.51
N PRO A 170 15.11 -6.81 -1.99
CA PRO A 170 16.22 -6.04 -2.51
C PRO A 170 16.43 -6.36 -3.98
N ARG A 171 16.88 -5.39 -4.75
CA ARG A 171 17.24 -5.57 -6.17
C ARG A 171 18.32 -6.60 -6.29
N LYS A 172 18.22 -7.43 -7.33
CA LYS A 172 19.39 -8.14 -7.83
C LYS A 172 20.35 -7.07 -8.38
N PRO A 173 21.63 -7.10 -8.00
CA PRO A 173 22.63 -6.24 -8.64
C PRO A 173 22.52 -6.43 -10.16
N LEU A 174 22.59 -5.34 -10.90
CA LEU A 174 22.75 -5.44 -12.34
C LEU A 174 23.99 -6.29 -12.63
N PRO A 175 23.95 -7.21 -13.61
CA PRO A 175 25.16 -7.90 -14.04
C PRO A 175 26.20 -6.82 -14.34
N ILE A 176 27.37 -6.92 -13.71
CA ILE A 176 28.51 -6.09 -14.07
C ILE A 176 28.83 -6.51 -15.52
N GLU A 177 28.54 -5.65 -16.49
CA GLU A 177 29.09 -5.84 -17.82
C GLU A 177 30.60 -5.92 -17.64
N GLN A 178 31.15 -7.12 -17.83
CA GLN A 178 32.59 -7.26 -17.94
C GLN A 178 32.98 -6.49 -19.19
N THR A 179 33.40 -5.24 -18.98
CA THR A 179 34.11 -4.49 -20.00
C THR A 179 35.29 -5.36 -20.39
N GLY A 180 35.21 -5.93 -21.60
CA GLY A 180 36.23 -6.82 -22.12
C GLY A 180 37.59 -6.17 -21.94
N ASN A 181 38.42 -6.84 -21.17
CA ASN A 181 39.84 -6.53 -21.11
C ASN A 181 40.43 -6.71 -22.51
N GLY A 182 40.57 -5.60 -23.23
CA GLY A 182 41.48 -5.54 -24.35
C GLY A 182 42.90 -5.76 -23.81
N GLU A 183 43.44 -6.93 -24.05
CA GLU A 183 44.87 -7.15 -23.83
C GLU A 183 45.65 -6.13 -24.68
N PRO A 184 46.68 -5.46 -24.16
CA PRO A 184 47.54 -4.62 -24.96
C PRO A 184 48.39 -5.50 -25.83
N GLU A 185 48.17 -5.45 -27.15
CA GLU A 185 49.09 -6.01 -28.15
C GLU A 185 50.47 -5.38 -27.99
N PHE A 186 51.39 -6.15 -27.45
CA PHE A 186 52.83 -5.81 -27.51
C PHE A 186 53.31 -5.95 -28.95
N ARG A 187 53.35 -4.82 -29.70
CA ARG A 187 54.12 -4.76 -30.95
C ARG A 187 55.62 -4.88 -30.63
N ARG A 188 56.20 -6.03 -30.95
CA ARG A 188 57.65 -6.19 -31.08
C ARG A 188 58.10 -5.51 -32.39
N SER A 189 58.84 -4.45 -32.25
CA SER A 189 59.60 -3.86 -33.33
C SER A 189 60.90 -4.67 -33.48
N TYR A 190 61.19 -5.10 -34.71
CA TYR A 190 62.50 -5.46 -35.19
C TYR A 190 63.07 -4.26 -35.92
#